data_5cd0e04efde46480fce95e2665015995
#
_entry.id   5cd0e04efde46480fce95e2665015995
#
_cell.length_a   1.000
_cell.length_b   1.000
_cell.length_c   1.000
_cell.angle_alpha   90.00
_cell.angle_beta   90.00
_cell.angle_gamma   90.00
#
_symmetry.space_group_name_H-M   'P 1'
#
loop_
_entity.id
_entity.type
_entity.pdbx_description
1 polymer ?
#
loop_
_entity_poly.entity_id
_entity_poly.type
_entity_poly.pdbx_seq_one_letter_code
_entity_poly.pdbx_strand_id
1 'polypeptide(L)'
;MADASLRLITFRVGTETFVLDIMAVRQIVPYTGSTKVPTAPSFIEGIIVLRNDVIPIVDLRTRLYPSMQERTEEALVLITHTGAGMIGLKVDEVRRIVNIAGDAFLPPPPLVRGIRGELLIAVVPHGEEIYLLIDVENVLTADEKVELREADLAEANTER
;
A
#
# COMPACT_ATOMS: atom_id res chain seq x y z
N MET A 1 8.46 -27.94 -15.19
CA MET A 1 7.37 -27.07 -15.05
C MET A 1 7.75 -25.65 -14.98
N ALA A 2 7.03 -24.88 -15.65
CA ALA A 2 7.28 -23.47 -15.66
C ALA A 2 7.22 -22.92 -14.28
N ASP A 3 8.25 -22.28 -13.87
CA ASP A 3 8.28 -21.59 -12.62
C ASP A 3 7.34 -20.41 -12.72
N ALA A 4 6.35 -20.39 -11.85
CA ALA A 4 5.48 -19.24 -11.77
C ALA A 4 6.34 -18.07 -11.31
N SER A 5 6.55 -17.11 -12.20
CA SER A 5 7.21 -15.88 -11.80
C SER A 5 6.16 -14.80 -11.59
N LEU A 6 6.42 -13.92 -10.64
CA LEU A 6 5.56 -12.79 -10.38
C LEU A 6 6.22 -11.52 -10.91
N ARG A 7 5.42 -10.67 -11.51
CA ARG A 7 5.87 -9.34 -11.89
C ARG A 7 5.53 -8.40 -10.74
N LEU A 8 6.56 -7.81 -10.19
CA LEU A 8 6.43 -6.97 -9.02
C LEU A 8 6.89 -5.56 -9.33
N ILE A 9 6.17 -4.58 -8.80
CA ILE A 9 6.61 -3.20 -8.87
C ILE A 9 7.40 -2.90 -7.61
N THR A 10 8.58 -2.29 -7.79
CA THR A 10 9.43 -1.92 -6.66
C THR A 10 9.19 -0.46 -6.31
N PHE A 11 9.10 -0.20 -5.02
CA PHE A 11 8.93 1.16 -4.52
C PHE A 11 9.64 1.30 -3.18
N ARG A 12 9.97 2.52 -2.84
CA ARG A 12 10.68 2.82 -1.61
C ARG A 12 9.75 3.49 -0.60
N VAL A 13 9.83 3.04 0.64
CA VAL A 13 9.20 3.72 1.77
C VAL A 13 10.27 3.83 2.85
N GLY A 14 10.62 5.05 3.22
CA GLY A 14 11.75 5.27 4.11
C GLY A 14 13.05 4.83 3.44
N THR A 15 13.79 3.96 4.09
CA THR A 15 15.07 3.47 3.59
C THR A 15 14.96 2.09 2.92
N GLU A 16 13.79 1.48 2.96
CA GLU A 16 13.62 0.10 2.52
C GLU A 16 12.90 0.03 1.17
N THR A 17 13.21 -1.01 0.40
CA THR A 17 12.54 -1.28 -0.86
C THR A 17 11.47 -2.34 -0.65
N PHE A 18 10.27 -2.00 -1.04
CA PHE A 18 9.12 -2.89 -0.97
C PHE A 18 8.71 -3.28 -2.38
N VAL A 19 8.05 -4.40 -2.49
CA VAL A 19 7.50 -4.86 -3.76
C VAL A 19 6.04 -5.24 -3.59
N LEU A 20 5.31 -5.12 -4.67
CA LEU A 20 3.88 -5.36 -4.72
C LEU A 20 3.56 -6.02 -6.05
N ASP A 21 2.63 -6.97 -6.05
CA ASP A 21 2.17 -7.58 -7.29
C ASP A 21 1.61 -6.50 -8.21
N ILE A 22 2.16 -6.41 -9.43
CA ILE A 22 1.74 -5.38 -10.37
C ILE A 22 0.26 -5.51 -10.73
N MET A 23 -0.30 -6.70 -10.63
CA MET A 23 -1.73 -6.91 -10.90
C MET A 23 -2.63 -6.18 -9.93
N ALA A 24 -2.11 -5.84 -8.74
CA ALA A 24 -2.88 -5.08 -7.76
C ALA A 24 -2.88 -3.58 -8.06
N VAL A 25 -1.97 -3.12 -8.91
CA VAL A 25 -1.80 -1.69 -9.17
C VAL A 25 -2.59 -1.29 -10.41
N ARG A 26 -3.47 -0.30 -10.26
CA ARG A 26 -4.26 0.21 -11.38
C ARG A 26 -3.59 1.40 -12.04
N GLN A 27 -2.96 2.24 -11.26
CA GLN A 27 -2.38 3.47 -11.76
C GLN A 27 -1.37 4.02 -10.74
N ILE A 28 -0.43 4.80 -11.22
CA ILE A 28 0.54 5.50 -10.36
C ILE A 28 0.39 6.98 -10.68
N VAL A 29 0.14 7.79 -9.65
CA VAL A 29 -0.05 9.23 -9.83
C VAL A 29 0.83 9.99 -8.82
N PRO A 30 1.25 11.21 -9.16
CA PRO A 30 1.94 12.06 -8.19
C PRO A 30 1.01 12.40 -7.03
N TYR A 31 1.57 12.50 -5.84
CA TYR A 31 0.79 12.97 -4.70
C TYR A 31 0.84 14.50 -4.69
N THR A 32 -0.30 15.12 -4.90
CA THR A 32 -0.42 16.58 -4.91
C THR A 32 -1.27 17.10 -3.76
N GLY A 33 -1.43 16.27 -2.74
CA GLY A 33 -2.26 16.59 -1.60
C GLY A 33 -3.52 15.76 -1.60
N SER A 34 -4.21 15.76 -0.48
CA SER A 34 -5.48 15.07 -0.33
C SER A 34 -6.40 15.92 0.54
N THR A 35 -7.69 15.68 0.42
CA THR A 35 -8.68 16.40 1.21
C THR A 35 -9.02 15.55 2.42
N LYS A 36 -8.88 16.14 3.60
CA LYS A 36 -9.25 15.47 4.84
C LYS A 36 -10.76 15.47 5.00
N VAL A 37 -11.28 14.30 5.32
CA VAL A 37 -12.71 14.15 5.62
C VAL A 37 -12.83 14.01 7.14
N PRO A 38 -13.51 14.95 7.83
CA PRO A 38 -13.56 14.94 9.29
C PRO A 38 -14.10 13.66 9.91
N THR A 39 -14.97 12.96 9.18
CA THR A 39 -15.57 11.71 9.65
C THR A 39 -14.81 10.47 9.23
N ALA A 40 -13.72 10.62 8.47
CA ALA A 40 -12.94 9.48 8.02
C ALA A 40 -12.15 8.86 9.17
N PRO A 41 -11.91 7.54 9.12
CA PRO A 41 -11.03 6.87 10.09
C PRO A 41 -9.64 7.52 10.14
N SER A 42 -9.01 7.46 11.30
CA SER A 42 -7.71 8.13 11.51
C SER A 42 -6.58 7.60 10.64
N PHE A 43 -6.67 6.34 10.18
CA PHE A 43 -5.65 5.76 9.32
C PHE A 43 -5.72 6.26 7.87
N ILE A 44 -6.79 6.96 7.51
CA ILE A 44 -6.94 7.56 6.19
C ILE A 44 -6.36 8.98 6.25
N GLU A 45 -5.32 9.23 5.45
CA GLU A 45 -4.72 10.56 5.39
C GLU A 45 -5.67 11.59 4.79
N GLY A 46 -6.43 11.17 3.78
CA GLY A 46 -7.38 12.01 3.10
C GLY A 46 -7.94 11.26 1.91
N ILE A 47 -8.64 11.98 1.06
CA ILE A 47 -9.19 11.42 -0.17
C ILE A 47 -8.70 12.23 -1.36
N ILE A 48 -8.58 11.56 -2.51
CA ILE A 48 -8.37 12.23 -3.80
C ILE A 48 -9.49 11.80 -4.74
N VAL A 49 -9.75 12.62 -5.73
CA VAL A 49 -10.71 12.29 -6.78
C VAL A 49 -9.94 12.07 -8.06
N LEU A 50 -10.14 10.90 -8.66
CA LEU A 50 -9.49 10.53 -9.90
C LEU A 50 -10.53 9.93 -10.82
N ARG A 51 -10.81 10.61 -11.94
CA ARG A 51 -11.81 10.16 -12.93
C ARG A 51 -13.17 9.82 -12.30
N ASN A 52 -13.65 10.69 -11.44
CA ASN A 52 -14.92 10.52 -10.71
C ASN A 52 -14.92 9.46 -9.63
N ASP A 53 -13.77 8.80 -9.41
CA ASP A 53 -13.61 7.87 -8.29
C ASP A 53 -13.05 8.61 -7.09
N VAL A 54 -13.65 8.41 -5.94
CA VAL A 54 -13.14 8.95 -4.68
C VAL A 54 -12.29 7.87 -4.04
N ILE A 55 -11.02 8.17 -3.86
CA ILE A 55 -10.05 7.17 -3.43
C ILE A 55 -9.44 7.59 -2.09
N PRO A 56 -9.62 6.77 -1.04
CA PRO A 56 -8.95 7.04 0.24
C PRO A 56 -7.46 6.75 0.12
N ILE A 57 -6.66 7.61 0.76
CA ILE A 57 -5.21 7.52 0.74
C ILE A 57 -4.71 7.00 2.08
N VAL A 58 -3.90 5.96 2.03
CA VAL A 58 -3.20 5.42 3.19
C VAL A 58 -1.72 5.74 3.04
N ASP A 59 -1.14 6.40 4.02
CA ASP A 59 0.29 6.68 4.02
C ASP A 59 1.04 5.44 4.50
N LEU A 60 1.73 4.75 3.60
CA LEU A 60 2.49 3.56 3.94
C LEU A 60 3.64 3.86 4.89
N ARG A 61 4.21 5.06 4.80
CA ARG A 61 5.28 5.45 5.71
C ARG A 61 4.79 5.42 7.16
N THR A 62 3.66 6.02 7.42
CA THR A 62 3.06 6.02 8.76
C THR A 62 2.65 4.61 9.18
N ARG A 63 2.19 3.81 8.23
CA ARG A 63 1.75 2.45 8.47
C ARG A 63 2.90 1.54 8.86
N LEU A 64 4.03 1.66 8.16
CA LEU A 64 5.20 0.80 8.36
C LEU A 64 6.13 1.34 9.45
N TYR A 65 6.21 2.65 9.57
CA TYR A 65 7.13 3.34 10.48
C TYR A 65 6.36 4.41 11.28
N PRO A 66 5.56 4.02 12.28
CA PRO A 66 4.70 4.97 12.98
C PRO A 66 5.45 6.12 13.66
N SER A 67 6.72 5.89 14.04
CA SER A 67 7.54 6.90 14.70
C SER A 67 8.31 7.82 13.75
N MET A 68 8.28 7.52 12.46
CA MET A 68 9.01 8.30 11.48
C MET A 68 8.23 9.56 11.10
N GLN A 69 8.87 10.72 11.23
CA GLN A 69 8.24 12.01 10.95
C GLN A 69 8.76 12.71 9.71
N GLU A 70 9.78 12.17 9.07
CA GLU A 70 10.33 12.79 7.88
C GLU A 70 9.34 12.73 6.73
N ARG A 71 9.17 13.85 6.05
CA ARG A 71 8.30 13.94 4.88
C ARG A 71 9.15 14.03 3.64
N THR A 72 8.80 13.23 2.64
CA THR A 72 9.39 13.34 1.33
C THR A 72 8.58 14.35 0.53
N GLU A 73 9.25 15.32 -0.08
CA GLU A 73 8.55 16.35 -0.85
C GLU A 73 7.88 15.79 -2.10
N GLU A 74 8.45 14.73 -2.67
CA GLU A 74 7.94 14.12 -3.89
C GLU A 74 7.43 12.72 -3.63
N ALA A 75 6.20 12.62 -3.15
CA ALA A 75 5.57 11.33 -2.94
C ALA A 75 4.74 10.94 -4.16
N LEU A 76 4.56 9.63 -4.32
CA LEU A 76 3.71 9.05 -5.35
C LEU A 76 2.61 8.25 -4.68
N VAL A 77 1.53 8.05 -5.42
CA VAL A 77 0.41 7.24 -4.94
C VAL A 77 0.23 6.06 -5.88
N LEU A 78 0.29 4.87 -5.33
CA LEU A 78 -0.05 3.64 -6.04
C LEU A 78 -1.55 3.41 -5.85
N ILE A 79 -2.32 3.56 -6.91
CA ILE A 79 -3.75 3.29 -6.86
C ILE A 79 -3.93 1.78 -6.99
N THR A 80 -4.43 1.16 -5.94
CA THR A 80 -4.58 -0.29 -5.87
C THR A 80 -6.03 -0.69 -5.74
N HIS A 81 -6.35 -1.88 -6.22
CA HIS A 81 -7.68 -2.45 -6.08
C HIS A 81 -7.64 -3.56 -5.04
N THR A 82 -8.47 -3.45 -4.03
CA THR A 82 -8.56 -4.44 -2.95
C THR A 82 -9.98 -4.94 -2.81
N GLY A 83 -10.18 -5.94 -1.98
CA GLY A 83 -11.52 -6.43 -1.66
C GLY A 83 -12.38 -5.38 -0.97
N ALA A 84 -11.76 -4.37 -0.36
CA ALA A 84 -12.48 -3.25 0.27
C ALA A 84 -12.71 -2.08 -0.69
N GLY A 85 -12.29 -2.20 -1.94
CA GLY A 85 -12.39 -1.14 -2.95
C GLY A 85 -11.03 -0.58 -3.31
N MET A 86 -11.03 0.55 -4.01
CA MET A 86 -9.80 1.20 -4.43
C MET A 86 -9.17 1.96 -3.26
N ILE A 87 -7.87 1.80 -3.10
CA ILE A 87 -7.09 2.45 -2.05
C ILE A 87 -5.82 2.99 -2.68
N GLY A 88 -5.47 4.23 -2.36
CA GLY A 88 -4.20 4.81 -2.78
C GLY A 88 -3.15 4.62 -1.70
N LEU A 89 -2.02 4.05 -2.07
CA LEU A 89 -0.87 3.88 -1.17
C LEU A 89 0.15 4.97 -1.43
N LYS A 90 0.33 5.85 -0.46
CA LYS A 90 1.31 6.92 -0.59
C LYS A 90 2.69 6.37 -0.25
N VAL A 91 3.62 6.49 -1.19
CA VAL A 91 4.98 5.96 -1.09
C VAL A 91 5.98 7.06 -1.43
N ASP A 92 7.25 6.85 -1.10
CA ASP A 92 8.28 7.86 -1.36
C ASP A 92 8.74 7.87 -2.81
N GLU A 93 8.89 6.70 -3.42
CA GLU A 93 9.42 6.59 -4.76
C GLU A 93 8.98 5.27 -5.39
N VAL A 94 8.68 5.30 -6.67
CA VAL A 94 8.43 4.08 -7.45
C VAL A 94 9.61 3.90 -8.39
N ARG A 95 10.19 2.71 -8.42
CA ARG A 95 11.41 2.47 -9.17
C ARG A 95 11.19 1.73 -10.47
N ARG A 96 10.96 0.43 -10.40
CA ARG A 96 10.89 -0.39 -11.61
C ARG A 96 10.06 -1.64 -11.40
N ILE A 97 9.78 -2.33 -12.49
CA ILE A 97 9.10 -3.62 -12.47
C ILE A 97 10.16 -4.70 -12.59
N VAL A 98 10.07 -5.72 -11.72
CA VAL A 98 10.99 -6.85 -11.74
C VAL A 98 10.18 -8.14 -11.85
N ASN A 99 10.79 -9.16 -12.46
CA ASN A 99 10.21 -10.50 -12.51
C ASN A 99 10.95 -11.36 -11.49
N ILE A 100 10.23 -11.95 -10.57
CA ILE A 100 10.81 -12.76 -9.50
C ILE A 100 10.25 -14.17 -9.60
N ALA A 101 11.16 -15.15 -9.64
CA ALA A 101 10.77 -16.55 -9.66
C ALA A 101 10.09 -16.92 -8.34
N GLY A 102 9.08 -17.80 -8.41
CA GLY A 102 8.32 -18.16 -7.23
C GLY A 102 9.14 -18.78 -6.11
N ASP A 103 10.22 -19.50 -6.45
CA ASP A 103 11.10 -20.13 -5.46
C ASP A 103 12.07 -19.15 -4.78
N ALA A 104 12.14 -17.92 -5.26
CA ALA A 104 12.98 -16.89 -4.63
C ALA A 104 12.32 -16.22 -3.43
N PHE A 105 11.04 -16.47 -3.21
CA PHE A 105 10.33 -15.88 -2.07
C PHE A 105 10.60 -16.67 -0.81
N LEU A 106 11.08 -15.97 0.22
CA LEU A 106 11.38 -16.57 1.52
C LEU A 106 10.39 -16.06 2.57
N PRO A 107 10.05 -16.89 3.56
CA PRO A 107 9.15 -16.42 4.62
C PRO A 107 9.84 -15.34 5.46
N PRO A 108 9.11 -14.34 5.94
CA PRO A 108 9.70 -13.32 6.79
C PRO A 108 10.04 -13.92 8.16
N PRO A 109 11.16 -13.49 8.77
CA PRO A 109 11.50 -13.97 10.10
C PRO A 109 10.50 -13.48 11.15
N PRO A 110 10.33 -14.22 12.27
CA PRO A 110 9.36 -13.85 13.31
C PRO A 110 9.54 -12.44 13.86
N LEU A 111 10.77 -11.96 13.94
CA LEU A 111 11.05 -10.61 14.44
C LEU A 111 10.44 -9.52 13.58
N VAL A 112 10.35 -9.76 12.28
CA VAL A 112 9.81 -8.78 11.34
C VAL A 112 8.28 -8.76 11.39
N ARG A 113 7.66 -9.81 11.92
CA ARG A 113 6.21 -9.91 12.02
C ARG A 113 5.61 -9.10 13.16
N GLY A 114 6.44 -8.45 13.98
CA GLY A 114 6.00 -7.88 15.25
C GLY A 114 4.87 -6.87 15.15
N ILE A 115 4.97 -5.91 14.25
CA ILE A 115 4.01 -4.81 14.20
C ILE A 115 3.01 -4.98 13.06
N ARG A 116 3.43 -5.52 11.92
CA ARG A 116 2.61 -5.68 10.72
C ARG A 116 2.82 -7.04 10.10
N GLY A 117 2.74 -8.08 10.93
CA GLY A 117 3.05 -9.44 10.49
C GLY A 117 2.20 -9.95 9.35
N GLU A 118 0.97 -9.44 9.21
CA GLU A 118 0.11 -9.83 8.12
C GLU A 118 0.39 -9.06 6.84
N LEU A 119 0.97 -7.88 6.95
CA LEU A 119 1.26 -7.04 5.79
C LEU A 119 2.46 -7.55 5.01
N LEU A 120 3.50 -8.00 5.71
CA LEU A 120 4.72 -8.50 5.09
C LEU A 120 4.62 -10.01 4.88
N ILE A 121 4.50 -10.45 3.64
CA ILE A 121 4.26 -11.85 3.32
C ILE A 121 5.50 -12.62 2.87
N ALA A 122 6.53 -11.93 2.39
CA ALA A 122 7.74 -12.60 1.95
C ALA A 122 8.91 -11.64 1.88
N VAL A 123 10.09 -12.22 1.87
CA VAL A 123 11.36 -11.51 1.71
C VAL A 123 12.01 -12.05 0.44
N VAL A 124 12.50 -11.17 -0.41
CA VAL A 124 13.09 -11.56 -1.68
C VAL A 124 14.49 -10.99 -1.80
N PRO A 125 15.54 -11.81 -1.63
CA PRO A 125 16.88 -11.35 -1.92
C PRO A 125 17.03 -11.05 -3.41
N HIS A 126 17.57 -9.90 -3.77
CA HIS A 126 17.76 -9.50 -5.15
C HIS A 126 19.03 -8.68 -5.29
N GLY A 127 20.09 -9.30 -5.77
CA GLY A 127 21.40 -8.67 -5.78
C GLY A 127 21.88 -8.38 -4.38
N GLU A 128 22.26 -7.15 -4.13
CA GLU A 128 22.67 -6.71 -2.79
C GLU A 128 21.51 -6.17 -1.96
N GLU A 129 20.33 -6.09 -2.56
CA GLU A 129 19.14 -5.59 -1.90
C GLU A 129 18.26 -6.72 -1.39
N ILE A 130 17.40 -6.41 -0.47
CA ILE A 130 16.34 -7.30 -0.01
C ILE A 130 15.03 -6.58 -0.25
N TYR A 131 14.18 -7.22 -1.05
CA TYR A 131 12.84 -6.67 -1.32
C TYR A 131 11.85 -7.27 -0.33
N LEU A 132 10.97 -6.43 0.18
CA LEU A 132 9.95 -6.83 1.14
C LEU A 132 8.60 -6.85 0.42
N LEU A 133 8.04 -8.05 0.25
CA LEU A 133 6.77 -8.21 -0.44
C LEU A 133 5.62 -7.95 0.51
N ILE A 134 4.79 -6.99 0.17
CA ILE A 134 3.61 -6.69 0.97
C ILE A 134 2.34 -7.19 0.27
N ASP A 135 1.36 -7.49 1.09
CA ASP A 135 0.04 -7.91 0.64
C ASP A 135 -0.89 -6.70 0.76
N VAL A 136 -1.32 -6.16 -0.38
CA VAL A 136 -2.18 -4.99 -0.40
C VAL A 136 -3.50 -5.24 0.33
N GLU A 137 -3.98 -6.49 0.34
CA GLU A 137 -5.21 -6.82 1.06
C GLU A 137 -5.07 -6.66 2.58
N ASN A 138 -3.83 -6.71 3.09
CA ASN A 138 -3.56 -6.60 4.51
C ASN A 138 -2.98 -5.25 4.92
N VAL A 139 -2.98 -4.27 4.01
CA VAL A 139 -2.60 -2.89 4.36
C VAL A 139 -3.54 -2.35 5.42
N LEU A 140 -4.81 -2.73 5.34
CA LEU A 140 -5.80 -2.42 6.35
C LEU A 140 -6.13 -3.67 7.14
N THR A 141 -6.32 -3.53 8.43
CA THR A 141 -6.80 -4.64 9.27
C THR A 141 -8.27 -4.94 8.94
N ALA A 142 -8.76 -6.08 9.41
CA ALA A 142 -10.16 -6.46 9.20
C ALA A 142 -11.12 -5.39 9.77
N ASP A 143 -10.82 -4.90 10.97
CA ASP A 143 -11.64 -3.87 11.61
C ASP A 143 -11.60 -2.57 10.84
N GLU A 144 -10.44 -2.19 10.32
CA GLU A 144 -10.28 -0.98 9.51
C GLU A 144 -11.06 -1.08 8.20
N LYS A 145 -11.10 -2.25 7.59
CA LYS A 145 -11.90 -2.47 6.37
C LYS A 145 -13.37 -2.26 6.63
N VAL A 146 -13.86 -2.75 7.75
CA VAL A 146 -15.26 -2.55 8.15
C VAL A 146 -15.53 -1.06 8.39
N GLU A 147 -14.62 -0.40 9.10
CA GLU A 147 -14.73 1.02 9.39
C GLU A 147 -14.79 1.86 8.11
N LEU A 148 -13.97 1.50 7.13
CA LEU A 148 -13.94 2.18 5.85
C LEU A 148 -15.25 2.00 5.08
N ARG A 149 -15.83 0.80 5.10
CA ARG A 149 -17.13 0.55 4.46
C ARG A 149 -18.26 1.33 5.13
N GLU A 150 -18.24 1.41 6.45
CA GLU A 150 -19.23 2.18 7.19
C GLU A 150 -19.14 3.67 6.87
N ALA A 151 -17.91 4.19 6.73
CA ALA A 151 -17.69 5.58 6.35
C ALA A 151 -18.23 5.85 4.94
N ASP A 152 -17.99 4.94 3.99
CA ASP A 152 -18.51 5.08 2.63
C ASP A 152 -20.04 5.08 2.61
N LEU A 153 -20.66 4.21 3.38
CA LEU A 153 -22.11 4.14 3.48
C LEU A 153 -22.68 5.43 4.12
N ALA A 154 -22.01 5.94 5.13
CA ALA A 154 -22.44 7.16 5.80
C ALA A 154 -22.37 8.35 4.84
N GLU A 155 -21.30 8.47 4.05
CA GLU A 155 -21.17 9.52 3.05
C GLU A 155 -22.23 9.40 1.95
N ALA A 156 -22.49 8.20 1.47
CA ALA A 156 -23.51 7.97 0.47
C ALA A 156 -24.90 8.40 0.97
N ASN A 157 -25.18 8.19 2.25
CA ASN A 157 -26.44 8.58 2.84
C ASN A 157 -26.54 10.11 3.09
N THR A 158 -25.41 10.76 3.25
CA THR A 158 -25.36 12.20 3.55
C THR A 158 -25.54 13.07 2.31
N GLU A 159 -25.21 12.55 1.15
CA GLU A 159 -25.28 13.28 -0.12
C GLU A 159 -26.70 13.37 -0.70
N ARG A 160 -27.67 12.83 -0.02
CA ARG A 160 -29.06 12.89 -0.50
C ARG A 160 -29.81 14.08 0.13
#